data_5a5b81f21b3840926c0ec943565d4fd8
#
_entry.id   5a5b81f21b3840926c0ec943565d4fd8
#
_cell.length_a   1.000
_cell.length_b   1.000
_cell.length_c   1.000
_cell.angle_alpha   90.00
_cell.angle_beta   90.00
_cell.angle_gamma   90.00
#
_symmetry.space_group_name_H-M   'P 1'
#
loop_
_entity.id
_entity.type
_entity.pdbx_description
1 polymer ?
#
loop_
_entity_poly.entity_id
_entity_poly.type
_entity_poly.pdbx_seq_one_letter_code
_entity_poly.pdbx_strand_id
1 'polypeptide(L)'
;MGRRSIAAGVTVSALLLASLSASAASAGTSTVSGRPGDNPTQTLGVATLYNTSAPLGLTSAPASSARSTKTDANAHLFAHDPKMARSSATLQTPSPAGSPVLSTHGVVTGFNGLSHADQRLAGTGIYTNTQFSLEPPDQGLCVGNGFVVEPINDAFAVYSESGTKLTATTALNQFYRLSPAVIRSTPPVLGDFLSDPKCYYDPVGQRFIQTILEMDAPGPSNTFPFFQPSHVLIAVSQTSNPTGAWNLYSVNTTDDGSNGTPQHANCPCLPDQPLLGANRDGVFIDTNEFQNNAQAFFNGGQIYALGRARLESGASSVTFEHLNVGTVPTRDPALPFWGSLQPSTSLNPGRGTELLMTGGPEDQFQNNAPLDNRIAVWSLTRTESLNRNHPHLALRHVVLTSEAYGLPINQGATQKPGPTPLGTAVGEPLEQINANDSRMNQVVYVGGVLYGGVNTTVLSSHGAADVGIAYFAVGAFGIPGFLFARILNQGYVAVDGENVLFPSIAVNRFGVGAMCFTLSGPDFFPSAAYVRFAFGRAVGAIHISGAGVLPEDGFTGYKAFNAPVPGVARWGDYSAAVSADGAIWMGNEFIPGTPRTVNANWGTFITRFPN
;
A
#
# COMPACT_ATOMS: atom_id res chain seq x y z
N MET A 1 3.36 -41.59 -47.08
CA MET A 1 4.05 -41.17 -45.85
C MET A 1 4.28 -39.68 -45.98
N GLY A 2 3.26 -38.88 -45.88
CA GLY A 2 3.28 -37.46 -46.20
C GLY A 2 3.08 -36.62 -44.93
N ARG A 3 4.05 -35.80 -44.65
CA ARG A 3 3.90 -34.68 -43.70
C ARG A 3 3.11 -33.60 -44.43
N ARG A 4 1.97 -33.21 -43.90
CA ARG A 4 1.27 -32.00 -44.28
C ARG A 4 1.55 -30.92 -43.23
N SER A 5 2.29 -29.90 -43.65
CA SER A 5 2.43 -28.62 -42.97
C SER A 5 1.14 -27.85 -43.15
N ILE A 6 0.53 -27.44 -42.07
CA ILE A 6 -0.57 -26.46 -42.09
C ILE A 6 0.04 -25.13 -41.72
N ALA A 7 0.12 -24.23 -42.69
CA ALA A 7 0.40 -22.81 -42.45
C ALA A 7 -0.90 -22.17 -42.00
N ALA A 8 -0.92 -21.65 -40.78
CA ALA A 8 -1.98 -20.78 -40.30
C ALA A 8 -1.67 -19.33 -40.71
N GLY A 9 -2.47 -18.82 -41.64
CA GLY A 9 -2.42 -17.44 -42.05
C GLY A 9 -2.97 -16.52 -40.96
N VAL A 10 -2.21 -15.51 -40.66
CA VAL A 10 -2.63 -14.39 -39.84
C VAL A 10 -3.50 -13.49 -40.72
N THR A 11 -4.79 -13.50 -40.48
CA THR A 11 -5.71 -12.51 -41.04
C THR A 11 -5.79 -11.33 -40.03
N VAL A 12 -5.16 -10.25 -40.40
CA VAL A 12 -5.35 -8.95 -39.76
C VAL A 12 -6.75 -8.46 -40.17
N SER A 13 -7.68 -8.50 -39.24
CA SER A 13 -8.96 -7.79 -39.38
C SER A 13 -8.81 -6.36 -38.81
N ALA A 14 -8.43 -5.45 -39.70
CA ALA A 14 -8.71 -4.04 -39.51
C ALA A 14 -10.22 -3.84 -39.76
N LEU A 15 -10.95 -3.33 -38.75
CA LEU A 15 -12.20 -2.56 -38.87
C LEU A 15 -12.80 -2.38 -37.48
N LEU A 16 -12.75 -1.21 -36.93
CA LEU A 16 -13.80 -0.19 -36.86
C LEU A 16 -13.27 1.00 -36.06
N LEU A 17 -12.75 1.98 -36.76
CA LEU A 17 -12.72 3.33 -36.27
C LEU A 17 -14.17 3.85 -36.31
N ALA A 18 -14.90 3.67 -35.22
CA ALA A 18 -16.08 4.46 -34.98
C ALA A 18 -15.61 5.75 -34.31
N SER A 19 -15.74 6.85 -35.05
CA SER A 19 -15.62 8.20 -34.54
C SER A 19 -16.62 8.43 -33.40
N LEU A 20 -16.17 8.21 -32.16
CA LEU A 20 -16.89 8.69 -31.00
C LEU A 20 -16.52 10.16 -30.81
N SER A 21 -17.36 11.02 -31.37
CA SER A 21 -17.47 12.42 -30.94
C SER A 21 -17.57 12.43 -29.42
N ALA A 22 -16.70 13.19 -28.77
CA ALA A 22 -16.73 13.44 -27.34
C ALA A 22 -18.02 14.19 -26.97
N SER A 23 -19.10 13.48 -26.84
CA SER A 23 -20.23 13.91 -26.04
C SER A 23 -19.79 13.70 -24.59
N ALA A 24 -19.75 14.78 -23.82
CA ALA A 24 -19.69 14.70 -22.38
C ALA A 24 -20.78 13.73 -21.93
N ALA A 25 -20.37 12.51 -21.57
CA ALA A 25 -21.29 11.54 -21.03
C ALA A 25 -21.79 12.15 -19.73
N SER A 26 -23.05 12.57 -19.73
CA SER A 26 -23.77 12.83 -18.50
C SER A 26 -23.67 11.56 -17.66
N ALA A 27 -22.95 11.64 -16.54
CA ALA A 27 -22.85 10.57 -15.58
C ALA A 27 -24.28 10.11 -15.23
N GLY A 28 -24.66 8.96 -15.74
CA GLY A 28 -25.94 8.36 -15.44
C GLY A 28 -26.03 8.18 -13.92
N THR A 29 -26.94 8.88 -13.30
CA THR A 29 -27.22 8.79 -11.87
C THR A 29 -27.86 7.43 -11.57
N SER A 30 -27.06 6.39 -11.44
CA SER A 30 -27.54 5.15 -10.85
C SER A 30 -27.53 5.29 -9.32
N THR A 31 -28.64 5.78 -8.78
CA THR A 31 -28.92 5.66 -7.36
C THR A 31 -29.32 4.22 -7.07
N VAL A 32 -28.42 3.43 -6.52
CA VAL A 32 -28.79 2.10 -6.02
C VAL A 32 -29.06 2.22 -4.53
N SER A 33 -30.32 2.06 -4.15
CA SER A 33 -30.70 1.85 -2.74
C SER A 33 -30.17 0.48 -2.30
N GLY A 34 -29.39 0.46 -1.20
CA GLY A 34 -28.77 -0.74 -0.69
C GLY A 34 -29.77 -1.89 -0.49
N ARG A 35 -29.37 -3.07 -0.93
CA ARG A 35 -30.04 -4.35 -0.66
C ARG A 35 -29.95 -4.72 0.83
N PRO A 36 -30.70 -5.76 1.30
CA PRO A 36 -30.51 -6.34 2.63
C PRO A 36 -29.03 -6.57 2.90
N GLY A 37 -28.58 -6.32 4.13
CA GLY A 37 -27.14 -6.26 4.49
C GLY A 37 -26.33 -7.43 3.97
N ASP A 38 -25.11 -7.15 3.59
CA ASP A 38 -24.11 -8.18 3.38
C ASP A 38 -23.93 -8.89 4.73
N ASN A 39 -23.90 -10.20 4.70
CA ASN A 39 -23.70 -11.01 5.90
C ASN A 39 -22.37 -11.76 5.78
N PRO A 40 -21.23 -11.10 5.99
CA PRO A 40 -19.95 -11.81 6.09
C PRO A 40 -20.01 -12.74 7.29
N THR A 41 -19.21 -13.79 7.28
CA THR A 41 -18.96 -14.52 8.51
C THR A 41 -18.28 -13.59 9.51
N GLN A 42 -18.85 -13.51 10.72
CA GLN A 42 -18.37 -12.62 11.79
C GLN A 42 -17.96 -13.43 13.00
N THR A 43 -16.82 -13.09 13.57
CA THR A 43 -16.32 -13.68 14.80
C THR A 43 -15.77 -12.59 15.72
N LEU A 44 -15.67 -12.89 17.01
CA LEU A 44 -15.01 -12.03 17.98
C LEU A 44 -13.66 -12.62 18.33
N GLY A 45 -12.65 -11.78 18.34
CA GLY A 45 -11.32 -12.13 18.81
C GLY A 45 -10.83 -11.15 19.86
N VAL A 46 -9.60 -11.35 20.33
CA VAL A 46 -8.97 -10.53 21.36
C VAL A 46 -7.56 -10.17 20.92
N ALA A 47 -7.33 -8.87 20.72
CA ALA A 47 -5.99 -8.33 20.61
C ALA A 47 -5.37 -8.21 22.00
N THR A 48 -4.20 -8.79 22.20
CA THR A 48 -3.53 -8.83 23.49
C THR A 48 -2.39 -7.82 23.53
N LEU A 49 -2.35 -7.00 24.57
CA LEU A 49 -1.18 -6.19 24.90
C LEU A 49 -0.07 -7.12 25.37
N TYR A 50 0.88 -7.41 24.49
CA TYR A 50 1.94 -8.38 24.80
C TYR A 50 3.22 -7.71 25.30
N ASN A 51 3.43 -6.43 24.99
CA ASN A 51 4.65 -5.73 25.41
C ASN A 51 4.46 -4.19 25.35
N THR A 52 5.54 -3.49 25.74
CA THR A 52 5.71 -2.06 25.57
C THR A 52 7.08 -1.80 24.95
N SER A 53 7.14 -0.96 23.94
CA SER A 53 8.41 -0.59 23.32
C SER A 53 9.28 0.21 24.30
N ALA A 54 10.60 0.21 24.09
CA ALA A 54 11.44 1.23 24.70
C ALA A 54 11.15 2.60 24.07
N PRO A 55 11.39 3.71 24.79
CA PRO A 55 11.52 5.01 24.16
C PRO A 55 12.58 4.98 23.06
N LEU A 56 12.32 5.70 21.97
CA LEU A 56 13.26 5.77 20.85
C LEU A 56 14.50 6.56 21.23
N GLY A 57 15.66 6.09 20.75
CA GLY A 57 16.91 6.79 20.94
C GLY A 57 16.91 8.13 20.20
N LEU A 58 16.98 9.25 20.94
CA LEU A 58 17.08 10.57 20.34
C LEU A 58 18.44 10.77 19.69
N THR A 59 18.48 11.43 18.54
CA THR A 59 19.71 11.86 17.87
C THR A 59 19.68 13.36 17.63
N SER A 60 20.82 14.00 17.80
CA SER A 60 21.01 15.41 17.51
C SER A 60 21.85 15.64 16.25
N ALA A 61 22.24 14.58 15.54
CA ALA A 61 23.09 14.67 14.37
C ALA A 61 22.42 14.05 13.14
N PRO A 62 22.68 14.58 11.93
CA PRO A 62 22.28 13.88 10.71
C PRO A 62 22.95 12.50 10.68
N ALA A 63 22.18 11.48 10.28
CA ALA A 63 22.69 10.13 10.19
C ALA A 63 23.88 10.08 9.21
N SER A 64 25.05 9.67 9.70
CA SER A 64 26.18 9.38 8.82
C SER A 64 25.90 8.07 8.14
N SER A 65 25.83 8.08 6.81
CA SER A 65 25.65 6.89 6.00
C SER A 65 26.91 6.02 6.04
N ALA A 66 26.91 4.99 6.87
CA ALA A 66 27.92 3.95 6.77
C ALA A 66 27.64 3.08 5.52
N ARG A 67 28.58 3.03 4.60
CA ARG A 67 28.46 2.21 3.39
C ARG A 67 28.64 0.73 3.78
N SER A 68 27.59 -0.08 3.67
CA SER A 68 27.75 -1.53 3.78
C SER A 68 28.46 -2.04 2.52
N THR A 69 29.60 -2.68 2.70
CA THR A 69 30.36 -3.31 1.59
C THR A 69 30.13 -4.82 1.51
N LYS A 70 29.25 -5.37 2.37
CA LYS A 70 28.98 -6.81 2.40
C LYS A 70 27.75 -7.13 1.57
N THR A 71 27.90 -8.07 0.63
CA THR A 71 26.81 -8.68 -0.12
C THR A 71 25.82 -9.32 0.86
N ASP A 72 24.54 -9.07 0.68
CA ASP A 72 23.51 -9.68 1.50
C ASP A 72 23.12 -11.04 0.91
N ALA A 73 23.66 -12.11 1.47
CA ALA A 73 23.38 -13.47 1.00
C ALA A 73 21.89 -13.88 1.13
N ASN A 74 21.08 -13.10 1.84
CA ASN A 74 19.67 -13.40 2.07
C ASN A 74 18.73 -12.53 1.23
N ALA A 75 19.23 -11.65 0.37
CA ALA A 75 18.40 -10.80 -0.48
C ALA A 75 17.39 -11.61 -1.32
N HIS A 76 17.78 -12.77 -1.80
CA HIS A 76 16.95 -13.64 -2.62
C HIS A 76 15.79 -14.33 -1.86
N LEU A 77 15.78 -14.35 -0.53
CA LEU A 77 14.73 -15.00 0.25
C LEU A 77 13.38 -14.29 0.11
N PHE A 78 13.38 -13.01 -0.22
CA PHE A 78 12.20 -12.15 -0.30
C PHE A 78 11.92 -11.62 -1.71
N ALA A 79 12.58 -12.17 -2.72
CA ALA A 79 12.29 -11.87 -4.12
C ALA A 79 10.97 -12.50 -4.63
N HIS A 80 10.26 -13.24 -3.78
CA HIS A 80 9.01 -13.91 -4.14
C HIS A 80 7.81 -13.08 -3.69
N ASP A 81 7.15 -12.47 -4.65
CA ASP A 81 5.74 -12.17 -4.53
C ASP A 81 4.95 -13.48 -4.48
N PRO A 82 3.87 -13.58 -3.68
CA PRO A 82 2.87 -14.62 -3.88
C PRO A 82 2.54 -14.64 -5.37
N LYS A 83 2.66 -15.79 -6.03
CA LYS A 83 2.53 -15.90 -7.49
C LYS A 83 1.18 -15.37 -7.92
N MET A 84 1.13 -14.12 -8.27
CA MET A 84 0.01 -13.58 -9.01
C MET A 84 0.00 -14.25 -10.38
N ALA A 85 -1.12 -14.79 -10.73
CA ALA A 85 -1.26 -15.46 -11.99
C ALA A 85 -1.16 -14.43 -13.14
N ARG A 86 -0.52 -14.76 -14.24
CA ARG A 86 -0.22 -13.84 -15.35
C ARG A 86 -1.46 -13.57 -16.19
N SER A 87 -1.82 -12.28 -16.40
CA SER A 87 -2.78 -11.88 -17.41
C SER A 87 -2.08 -11.74 -18.78
N SER A 88 -2.69 -12.28 -19.83
CA SER A 88 -2.24 -12.11 -21.21
C SER A 88 -3.04 -11.04 -21.97
N ALA A 89 -3.97 -10.37 -21.32
CA ALA A 89 -4.84 -9.41 -21.96
C ALA A 89 -4.18 -8.03 -22.05
N THR A 90 -4.19 -7.45 -23.23
CA THR A 90 -3.73 -6.07 -23.46
C THR A 90 -4.88 -5.12 -23.15
N LEU A 91 -4.71 -4.32 -22.12
CA LEU A 91 -5.65 -3.30 -21.71
C LEU A 91 -5.42 -2.00 -22.48
N GLN A 92 -6.48 -1.37 -22.90
CA GLN A 92 -6.41 -0.08 -23.58
C GLN A 92 -7.44 0.86 -22.98
N THR A 93 -6.96 1.83 -22.22
CA THR A 93 -7.76 2.99 -21.82
C THR A 93 -7.38 4.17 -22.67
N PRO A 94 -8.33 5.02 -23.10
CA PRO A 94 -7.99 6.25 -23.80
C PRO A 94 -7.11 7.12 -22.91
N SER A 95 -5.98 7.59 -23.44
CA SER A 95 -5.13 8.53 -22.71
C SER A 95 -5.87 9.85 -22.51
N PRO A 96 -5.92 10.42 -21.31
CA PRO A 96 -6.20 11.82 -21.14
C PRO A 96 -5.10 12.65 -21.81
N ALA A 97 -5.40 13.88 -22.19
CA ALA A 97 -4.37 14.80 -22.67
C ALA A 97 -3.24 14.87 -21.63
N GLY A 98 -2.00 14.62 -22.07
CA GLY A 98 -0.84 14.56 -21.18
C GLY A 98 -0.69 15.84 -20.36
N SER A 99 -0.48 15.68 -19.05
CA SER A 99 -0.20 16.81 -18.18
C SER A 99 1.26 17.25 -18.34
N PRO A 100 1.55 18.55 -18.45
CA PRO A 100 2.93 19.03 -18.48
C PRO A 100 3.62 18.75 -17.15
N VAL A 101 4.88 18.32 -17.20
CA VAL A 101 5.72 18.12 -16.01
C VAL A 101 6.52 19.39 -15.73
N LEU A 102 6.45 19.88 -14.52
CA LEU A 102 7.19 21.05 -14.06
C LEU A 102 8.11 20.69 -12.90
N SER A 103 9.35 21.13 -12.96
CA SER A 103 10.22 21.10 -11.79
C SER A 103 9.82 22.21 -10.83
N THR A 104 9.47 21.86 -9.59
CA THR A 104 9.09 22.87 -8.58
C THR A 104 10.30 23.36 -7.82
N HIS A 105 10.64 24.62 -8.01
CA HIS A 105 11.48 25.36 -7.08
C HIS A 105 10.60 26.36 -6.32
N GLY A 106 10.45 26.15 -5.01
CA GLY A 106 10.01 27.19 -4.10
C GLY A 106 8.56 27.21 -3.59
N VAL A 107 7.67 26.29 -4.00
CA VAL A 107 6.27 26.24 -3.50
C VAL A 107 6.06 25.14 -2.46
N VAL A 108 6.85 24.07 -2.53
CA VAL A 108 6.82 22.97 -1.57
C VAL A 108 8.17 22.81 -0.89
N THR A 109 8.15 22.37 0.34
CA THR A 109 9.34 21.93 1.06
C THR A 109 9.34 20.40 1.12
N GLY A 110 10.51 19.79 1.24
CA GLY A 110 10.62 18.35 1.38
C GLY A 110 12.02 17.96 1.85
N PHE A 111 12.14 16.71 2.21
CA PHE A 111 13.40 16.14 2.69
C PHE A 111 13.46 14.65 2.38
N ASN A 112 14.68 14.10 2.33
CA ASN A 112 14.87 12.67 2.20
C ASN A 112 14.41 11.99 3.48
N GLY A 113 13.54 10.99 3.34
CA GLY A 113 13.18 10.07 4.39
C GLY A 113 14.22 8.95 4.52
N LEU A 114 13.77 7.74 4.80
CA LEU A 114 14.62 6.56 4.94
C LEU A 114 15.06 6.03 3.56
N SER A 115 16.21 5.38 3.55
CA SER A 115 16.76 4.67 2.39
C SER A 115 16.93 3.18 2.68
N HIS A 116 17.18 2.39 1.64
CA HIS A 116 17.53 0.98 1.82
C HIS A 116 18.74 0.81 2.76
N ALA A 117 19.71 1.71 2.72
CA ALA A 117 20.84 1.67 3.64
C ALA A 117 20.41 1.93 5.10
N ASP A 118 19.49 2.88 5.32
CA ASP A 118 18.94 3.13 6.65
C ASP A 118 18.19 1.91 7.18
N GLN A 119 17.34 1.27 6.36
CA GLN A 119 16.63 0.05 6.71
C GLN A 119 17.59 -1.09 7.03
N ARG A 120 18.48 -1.39 6.10
CA ARG A 120 19.40 -2.53 6.18
C ARG A 120 20.35 -2.44 7.38
N LEU A 121 20.70 -1.25 7.81
CA LEU A 121 21.64 -0.99 8.91
C LEU A 121 20.94 -0.57 10.21
N ALA A 122 19.61 -0.58 10.25
CA ALA A 122 18.85 -0.25 11.44
C ALA A 122 19.13 -1.24 12.59
N GLY A 123 18.86 -0.77 13.80
CA GLY A 123 18.94 -1.60 15.00
C GLY A 123 20.26 -1.45 15.78
N THR A 124 20.16 -1.79 17.06
CA THR A 124 21.27 -1.70 18.04
C THR A 124 21.36 -2.98 18.87
N GLY A 125 22.51 -3.23 19.49
CA GLY A 125 22.72 -4.42 20.32
C GLY A 125 22.58 -5.71 19.52
N ILE A 126 21.72 -6.61 19.95
CA ILE A 126 21.45 -7.88 19.25
C ILE A 126 20.82 -7.71 17.86
N TYR A 127 20.23 -6.53 17.60
CA TYR A 127 19.59 -6.20 16.31
C TYR A 127 20.57 -5.56 15.32
N THR A 128 21.82 -5.38 15.69
CA THR A 128 22.81 -4.80 14.77
C THR A 128 23.07 -5.73 13.59
N ASN A 129 22.90 -5.21 12.37
CA ASN A 129 23.12 -5.97 11.12
C ASN A 129 22.20 -7.20 10.97
N THR A 130 20.97 -7.12 11.49
CA THR A 130 20.01 -8.23 11.46
C THR A 130 18.78 -7.96 10.60
N GLN A 131 18.67 -6.81 9.94
CA GLN A 131 17.53 -6.51 9.09
C GLN A 131 17.64 -7.28 7.76
N PHE A 132 16.50 -7.62 7.18
CA PHE A 132 16.45 -8.11 5.81
C PHE A 132 16.86 -7.02 4.81
N SER A 133 17.18 -7.43 3.59
CA SER A 133 17.31 -6.56 2.45
C SER A 133 16.00 -6.64 1.69
N LEU A 134 15.11 -5.68 1.86
CA LEU A 134 13.79 -5.67 1.23
C LEU A 134 13.71 -4.58 0.16
N GLU A 135 13.01 -4.90 -0.90
CA GLU A 135 12.46 -4.04 -1.93
C GLU A 135 11.00 -4.43 -2.11
N PRO A 136 10.12 -3.45 -2.13
CA PRO A 136 10.24 -2.00 -1.96
C PRO A 136 10.22 -1.55 -0.49
N PRO A 137 10.23 -0.22 -0.20
CA PRO A 137 10.08 0.29 1.17
C PRO A 137 8.70 0.10 1.78
N ASP A 138 7.62 0.07 1.00
CA ASP A 138 6.22 0.06 1.42
C ASP A 138 5.95 1.11 2.50
N GLN A 139 6.07 2.36 2.10
CA GLN A 139 6.18 3.51 2.96
C GLN A 139 4.85 3.88 3.64
N GLY A 140 4.81 3.84 4.97
CA GLY A 140 3.79 4.49 5.77
C GLY A 140 4.16 5.93 6.10
N LEU A 141 3.18 6.75 6.43
CA LEU A 141 3.38 8.14 6.88
C LEU A 141 2.26 8.56 7.80
N CYS A 142 2.60 9.07 8.96
CA CYS A 142 1.65 9.79 9.79
C CYS A 142 2.27 11.07 10.37
N VAL A 143 1.47 12.13 10.43
CA VAL A 143 1.89 13.45 10.86
C VAL A 143 0.90 13.99 11.87
N GLY A 144 1.40 14.59 12.92
CA GLY A 144 0.58 15.26 13.92
C GLY A 144 1.40 15.75 15.11
N ASN A 145 0.88 16.74 15.78
CA ASN A 145 1.51 17.33 16.95
C ASN A 145 2.98 17.76 16.73
N GLY A 146 3.31 18.22 15.51
CA GLY A 146 4.66 18.66 15.15
C GLY A 146 5.65 17.57 14.81
N PHE A 147 5.19 16.31 14.70
CA PHE A 147 6.02 15.15 14.37
C PHE A 147 5.60 14.53 13.03
N VAL A 148 6.59 14.02 12.32
CA VAL A 148 6.44 13.19 11.13
C VAL A 148 7.02 11.82 11.45
N VAL A 149 6.21 10.76 11.34
CA VAL A 149 6.62 9.38 11.60
C VAL A 149 6.56 8.63 10.27
N GLU A 150 7.67 8.05 9.89
CA GLU A 150 7.84 7.27 8.67
C GLU A 150 8.26 5.85 9.01
N PRO A 151 7.34 4.88 8.98
CA PRO A 151 7.69 3.46 8.92
C PRO A 151 7.89 3.02 7.47
N ILE A 152 8.84 2.12 7.28
CA ILE A 152 9.08 1.33 6.07
C ILE A 152 9.22 -0.14 6.48
N ASN A 153 9.29 -1.06 5.56
CA ASN A 153 9.18 -2.51 5.81
C ASN A 153 9.93 -3.06 7.03
N ASP A 154 11.19 -2.65 7.26
CA ASP A 154 11.98 -3.17 8.39
C ASP A 154 12.42 -2.10 9.39
N ALA A 155 12.08 -0.84 9.16
CA ALA A 155 12.58 0.25 9.99
C ALA A 155 11.62 1.43 10.06
N PHE A 156 11.83 2.30 11.03
CA PHE A 156 11.14 3.58 11.06
C PHE A 156 12.01 4.68 11.70
N ALA A 157 11.61 5.94 11.45
CA ALA A 157 12.19 7.11 12.05
C ALA A 157 11.13 8.17 12.34
N VAL A 158 11.46 9.08 13.26
CA VAL A 158 10.66 10.26 13.60
C VAL A 158 11.43 11.50 13.20
N TYR A 159 10.73 12.44 12.55
CA TYR A 159 11.25 13.74 12.15
C TYR A 159 10.42 14.87 12.74
N SER A 160 10.99 16.07 12.79
CA SER A 160 10.22 17.30 12.92
C SER A 160 9.57 17.65 11.57
N GLU A 161 8.59 18.55 11.59
CA GLU A 161 8.00 19.07 10.34
C GLU A 161 8.99 19.84 9.44
N SER A 162 10.14 20.24 9.97
CA SER A 162 11.22 20.85 9.18
C SER A 162 12.17 19.82 8.53
N GLY A 163 11.94 18.52 8.74
CA GLY A 163 12.77 17.45 8.20
C GLY A 163 13.99 17.10 9.05
N THR A 164 14.09 17.64 10.27
CA THR A 164 15.15 17.21 11.19
C THR A 164 14.84 15.82 11.73
N LYS A 165 15.70 14.85 11.49
CA LYS A 165 15.58 13.49 12.04
C LYS A 165 15.77 13.53 13.56
N LEU A 166 14.74 13.20 14.33
CA LEU A 166 14.72 13.29 15.79
C LEU A 166 15.17 12.00 16.47
N THR A 167 15.06 10.86 15.78
CA THR A 167 15.47 9.56 16.30
C THR A 167 16.48 8.89 15.37
N ALA A 168 17.31 8.01 15.93
CA ALA A 168 18.02 7.04 15.09
C ALA A 168 17.02 6.20 14.31
N THR A 169 17.43 5.66 13.16
CA THR A 169 16.65 4.64 12.45
C THR A 169 16.50 3.42 13.35
N THR A 170 15.26 3.06 13.66
CA THR A 170 14.95 1.97 14.57
C THR A 170 14.48 0.76 13.76
N ALA A 171 15.09 -0.38 13.97
CA ALA A 171 14.64 -1.64 13.40
C ALA A 171 13.26 -2.02 13.95
N LEU A 172 12.32 -2.43 13.10
CA LEU A 172 10.97 -2.77 13.55
C LEU A 172 10.94 -4.00 14.45
N ASN A 173 11.76 -5.05 14.19
CA ASN A 173 11.88 -6.17 15.12
C ASN A 173 12.34 -5.73 16.53
N GLN A 174 13.26 -4.76 16.62
CA GLN A 174 13.68 -4.19 17.90
C GLN A 174 12.56 -3.41 18.57
N PHE A 175 11.81 -2.62 17.81
CA PHE A 175 10.70 -1.82 18.29
C PHE A 175 9.57 -2.70 18.82
N TYR A 176 9.16 -3.72 18.06
CA TYR A 176 8.11 -4.66 18.43
C TYR A 176 8.55 -5.74 19.43
N ARG A 177 9.80 -5.73 19.89
CA ARG A 177 10.34 -6.71 20.85
C ARG A 177 10.32 -8.15 20.35
N LEU A 178 10.48 -8.33 19.07
CA LEU A 178 10.54 -9.63 18.39
C LEU A 178 11.98 -10.15 18.29
N SER A 179 12.16 -11.34 17.76
CA SER A 179 13.49 -11.87 17.45
C SER A 179 14.16 -11.05 16.32
N PRO A 180 15.49 -10.96 16.28
CA PRO A 180 16.19 -10.35 15.15
C PRO A 180 15.79 -11.03 13.84
N ALA A 181 15.44 -10.25 12.81
CA ALA A 181 14.90 -10.78 11.55
C ALA A 181 15.82 -11.82 10.90
N VAL A 182 17.14 -11.57 10.88
CA VAL A 182 18.13 -12.55 10.42
C VAL A 182 19.45 -12.42 11.19
N ILE A 183 19.90 -13.50 11.81
CA ILE A 183 21.26 -13.60 12.34
C ILE A 183 22.13 -14.18 11.24
N ARG A 184 23.08 -13.39 10.73
CA ARG A 184 23.96 -13.76 9.61
C ARG A 184 25.11 -14.65 10.04
N SER A 185 24.78 -15.80 10.60
CA SER A 185 25.68 -16.92 10.86
C SER A 185 25.78 -17.83 9.62
N THR A 186 26.54 -18.92 9.72
CA THR A 186 26.59 -19.93 8.67
C THR A 186 26.23 -21.28 9.30
N PRO A 187 25.03 -21.83 9.01
CA PRO A 187 23.94 -21.24 8.21
C PRO A 187 23.29 -20.02 8.90
N PRO A 188 22.55 -19.16 8.16
CA PRO A 188 21.80 -18.07 8.76
C PRO A 188 20.65 -18.58 9.62
N VAL A 189 20.35 -17.86 10.70
CA VAL A 189 19.16 -18.11 11.53
C VAL A 189 18.14 -17.02 11.27
N LEU A 190 16.95 -17.41 10.83
CA LEU A 190 15.83 -16.52 10.53
C LEU A 190 14.98 -16.30 11.80
N GLY A 191 14.56 -15.08 12.01
CA GLY A 191 13.63 -14.70 13.08
C GLY A 191 12.28 -14.27 12.50
N ASP A 192 11.56 -13.45 13.27
CA ASP A 192 10.24 -12.99 12.87
C ASP A 192 10.35 -12.05 11.65
N PHE A 193 9.49 -12.28 10.68
CA PHE A 193 9.41 -11.45 9.46
C PHE A 193 8.36 -10.37 9.62
N LEU A 194 8.70 -9.15 9.26
CA LEU A 194 7.79 -8.01 9.25
C LEU A 194 7.71 -7.41 7.85
N SER A 195 6.52 -6.91 7.46
CA SER A 195 6.30 -6.21 6.20
C SER A 195 5.04 -5.33 6.25
N ASP A 196 4.91 -4.43 5.27
CA ASP A 196 3.71 -3.65 4.98
C ASP A 196 3.22 -2.75 6.13
N PRO A 197 4.05 -1.85 6.64
CA PRO A 197 3.65 -0.96 7.71
C PRO A 197 2.68 0.11 7.23
N LYS A 198 1.67 0.40 8.04
CA LYS A 198 0.81 1.58 7.91
C LYS A 198 0.88 2.41 9.17
N CYS A 199 0.61 3.71 9.03
CA CYS A 199 0.64 4.64 10.14
C CYS A 199 -0.52 5.62 10.08
N TYR A 200 -1.09 5.93 11.25
CA TYR A 200 -2.15 6.90 11.43
C TYR A 200 -1.91 7.73 12.69
N TYR A 201 -2.14 9.04 12.62
CA TYR A 201 -2.23 9.89 13.80
C TYR A 201 -3.69 10.18 14.12
N ASP A 202 -4.13 9.78 15.31
CA ASP A 202 -5.47 10.13 15.78
C ASP A 202 -5.49 11.55 16.37
N PRO A 203 -6.16 12.51 15.72
CA PRO A 203 -6.22 13.87 16.22
C PRO A 203 -7.12 14.02 17.48
N VAL A 204 -7.96 13.02 17.77
CA VAL A 204 -8.88 13.04 18.92
C VAL A 204 -8.19 12.54 20.18
N GLY A 205 -7.58 11.37 20.13
CA GLY A 205 -6.83 10.78 21.23
C GLY A 205 -5.41 11.31 21.32
N GLN A 206 -4.93 12.01 20.30
CA GLN A 206 -3.55 12.46 20.14
C GLN A 206 -2.55 11.31 20.31
N ARG A 207 -2.75 10.26 19.53
CA ARG A 207 -1.90 9.06 19.51
C ARG A 207 -1.47 8.73 18.10
N PHE A 208 -0.24 8.26 17.99
CA PHE A 208 0.25 7.60 16.78
C PHE A 208 -0.09 6.13 16.87
N ILE A 209 -0.61 5.56 15.78
CA ILE A 209 -0.98 4.16 15.66
C ILE A 209 -0.26 3.62 14.44
N GLN A 210 0.43 2.50 14.59
CA GLN A 210 1.12 1.80 13.50
C GLN A 210 0.62 0.36 13.44
N THR A 211 0.43 -0.15 12.24
CA THR A 211 0.12 -1.57 11.98
C THR A 211 1.18 -2.17 11.07
N ILE A 212 1.41 -3.46 11.18
CA ILE A 212 2.35 -4.21 10.34
C ILE A 212 1.97 -5.68 10.32
N LEU A 213 2.20 -6.34 9.18
CA LEU A 213 2.19 -7.79 9.04
C LEU A 213 3.37 -8.39 9.80
N GLU A 214 3.13 -9.49 10.50
CA GLU A 214 4.17 -10.32 11.11
C GLU A 214 3.93 -11.79 10.79
N MET A 215 5.03 -12.52 10.54
CA MET A 215 5.07 -13.98 10.52
C MET A 215 6.10 -14.47 11.53
N ASP A 216 5.70 -15.42 12.37
CA ASP A 216 6.55 -15.99 13.39
C ASP A 216 7.86 -16.56 12.81
N ALA A 217 8.91 -16.52 13.60
CA ALA A 217 10.19 -17.14 13.26
C ALA A 217 10.00 -18.61 12.87
N PRO A 218 10.67 -19.08 11.81
CA PRO A 218 10.60 -20.48 11.44
C PRO A 218 11.18 -21.34 12.56
N GLY A 219 10.45 -22.38 12.93
CA GLY A 219 10.94 -23.38 13.86
C GLY A 219 12.12 -24.17 13.28
N PRO A 220 12.57 -25.22 13.99
CA PRO A 220 13.73 -26.04 13.55
C PRO A 220 13.60 -26.65 12.16
N SER A 221 12.38 -26.75 11.60
CA SER A 221 12.12 -27.24 10.25
C SER A 221 12.57 -26.28 9.14
N ASN A 222 12.82 -25.01 9.46
CA ASN A 222 13.27 -23.95 8.55
C ASN A 222 12.46 -23.85 7.24
N THR A 223 11.13 -23.92 7.34
CA THR A 223 10.21 -23.86 6.21
C THR A 223 9.80 -22.42 5.86
N PHE A 224 10.52 -21.45 6.37
CA PHE A 224 10.28 -20.03 6.14
C PHE A 224 10.20 -19.67 4.63
N PRO A 225 9.30 -18.75 4.24
CA PRO A 225 8.35 -18.02 5.11
C PRO A 225 7.02 -18.75 5.36
N PHE A 226 6.84 -19.95 4.84
CA PHE A 226 5.57 -20.65 4.81
C PHE A 226 5.32 -21.49 6.07
N PHE A 227 4.02 -21.72 6.36
CA PHE A 227 3.51 -22.56 7.44
C PHE A 227 3.79 -22.06 8.87
N GLN A 228 4.12 -20.77 9.02
CA GLN A 228 4.27 -20.14 10.32
C GLN A 228 2.94 -19.45 10.71
N PRO A 229 2.63 -19.36 12.02
CA PRO A 229 1.58 -18.45 12.47
C PRO A 229 1.83 -17.02 11.99
N SER A 230 0.77 -16.29 11.78
CA SER A 230 0.84 -14.91 11.31
C SER A 230 -0.01 -13.98 12.16
N HIS A 231 0.39 -12.73 12.21
CA HIS A 231 -0.26 -11.72 13.02
C HIS A 231 -0.32 -10.37 12.31
N VAL A 232 -1.30 -9.57 12.69
CA VAL A 232 -1.23 -8.11 12.54
C VAL A 232 -0.80 -7.54 13.88
N LEU A 233 0.35 -6.89 13.92
CA LEU A 233 0.81 -6.17 15.09
C LEU A 233 0.31 -4.72 15.04
N ILE A 234 -0.06 -4.19 16.21
CA ILE A 234 -0.55 -2.83 16.36
C ILE A 234 0.26 -2.16 17.46
N ALA A 235 0.90 -1.03 17.14
CA ALA A 235 1.59 -0.22 18.12
C ALA A 235 0.83 1.11 18.32
N VAL A 236 0.61 1.50 19.57
CA VAL A 236 -0.08 2.75 19.93
C VAL A 236 0.80 3.56 20.87
N SER A 237 1.16 4.78 20.49
CA SER A 237 1.99 5.63 21.33
C SER A 237 1.30 5.95 22.66
N GLN A 238 2.03 5.92 23.77
CA GLN A 238 1.45 6.18 25.08
C GLN A 238 1.12 7.66 25.30
N THR A 239 1.75 8.53 24.53
CA THR A 239 1.53 9.98 24.57
C THR A 239 1.43 10.56 23.16
N SER A 240 1.20 11.85 23.04
CA SER A 240 1.26 12.57 21.77
C SER A 240 2.67 12.76 21.19
N ASN A 241 3.69 12.32 21.91
CA ASN A 241 5.09 12.33 21.47
C ASN A 241 5.48 10.92 21.01
N PRO A 242 5.70 10.66 19.71
CA PRO A 242 6.01 9.34 19.17
C PRO A 242 7.42 8.85 19.51
N THR A 243 8.29 9.70 20.07
CA THR A 243 9.63 9.27 20.50
C THR A 243 9.60 8.53 21.85
N GLY A 244 8.47 8.57 22.57
CA GLY A 244 8.25 7.85 23.83
C GLY A 244 8.00 6.35 23.64
N ALA A 245 7.49 5.72 24.70
CA ALA A 245 7.10 4.31 24.66
C ALA A 245 5.75 4.12 23.96
N TRP A 246 5.53 2.92 23.40
CA TRP A 246 4.32 2.52 22.72
C TRP A 246 3.80 1.20 23.31
N ASN A 247 2.49 1.06 23.39
CA ASN A 247 1.81 -0.19 23.72
C ASN A 247 1.76 -1.08 22.48
N LEU A 248 2.14 -2.34 22.61
CA LEU A 248 2.28 -3.29 21.51
C LEU A 248 1.22 -4.40 21.63
N TYR A 249 0.33 -4.47 20.65
CA TYR A 249 -0.75 -5.45 20.58
C TYR A 249 -0.52 -6.41 19.41
N SER A 250 -1.02 -7.64 19.57
CA SER A 250 -1.02 -8.67 18.53
C SER A 250 -2.45 -9.16 18.29
N VAL A 251 -2.81 -9.26 17.02
CA VAL A 251 -4.02 -9.93 16.51
C VAL A 251 -3.55 -11.16 15.74
N ASN A 252 -3.93 -12.35 16.18
CA ASN A 252 -3.63 -13.57 15.43
C ASN A 252 -4.52 -13.65 14.19
N THR A 253 -3.91 -13.88 13.04
CA THR A 253 -4.54 -13.88 11.71
C THR A 253 -4.28 -15.17 10.93
N THR A 254 -3.82 -16.21 11.62
CA THR A 254 -3.52 -17.52 11.00
C THR A 254 -4.78 -18.19 10.45
N ASP A 255 -5.92 -17.95 11.07
CA ASP A 255 -7.28 -18.37 10.69
C ASP A 255 -7.41 -19.88 10.36
N ASP A 256 -6.64 -20.71 11.05
CA ASP A 256 -6.62 -22.17 10.93
C ASP A 256 -7.39 -22.91 12.02
N GLY A 257 -8.18 -22.18 12.83
CA GLY A 257 -8.92 -22.71 13.97
C GLY A 257 -8.06 -22.92 15.24
N SER A 258 -6.78 -22.64 15.19
CA SER A 258 -5.91 -22.69 16.36
C SER A 258 -5.93 -21.38 17.14
N ASN A 259 -5.54 -21.44 18.42
CA ASN A 259 -5.32 -20.25 19.26
C ASN A 259 -6.50 -19.25 19.30
N GLY A 260 -7.73 -19.72 19.07
CA GLY A 260 -8.94 -18.89 19.09
C GLY A 260 -9.25 -18.17 17.81
N THR A 261 -8.55 -18.42 16.71
CA THR A 261 -8.89 -17.95 15.37
C THR A 261 -10.04 -18.75 14.79
N PRO A 262 -10.82 -18.20 13.84
CA PRO A 262 -11.76 -18.98 13.05
C PRO A 262 -11.01 -20.00 12.17
N GLN A 263 -11.74 -21.00 11.67
CA GLN A 263 -11.23 -21.93 10.67
C GLN A 263 -11.67 -21.47 9.28
N HIS A 264 -10.80 -20.87 8.50
CA HIS A 264 -11.07 -20.56 7.11
C HIS A 264 -10.61 -21.71 6.18
N ALA A 265 -11.21 -21.79 5.01
CA ALA A 265 -10.77 -22.73 3.99
C ALA A 265 -9.34 -22.37 3.54
N ASN A 266 -8.54 -23.39 3.29
CA ASN A 266 -7.16 -23.26 2.81
C ASN A 266 -6.14 -22.63 3.78
N CYS A 267 -6.53 -22.23 4.99
CA CYS A 267 -5.59 -21.74 6.01
C CYS A 267 -4.84 -22.92 6.70
N PRO A 268 -3.61 -22.74 7.23
CA PRO A 268 -3.10 -21.46 7.76
C PRO A 268 -2.85 -20.41 6.70
N CYS A 269 -3.12 -19.15 7.05
CA CYS A 269 -3.10 -18.03 6.14
C CYS A 269 -2.18 -16.90 6.65
N LEU A 270 -1.84 -15.97 5.76
CA LEU A 270 -1.12 -14.75 6.07
C LEU A 270 -1.98 -13.52 5.73
N PRO A 271 -1.89 -12.44 6.51
CA PRO A 271 -2.67 -11.22 6.34
C PRO A 271 -1.90 -10.19 5.51
N ASP A 272 -1.75 -10.43 4.21
CA ASP A 272 -1.01 -9.55 3.31
C ASP A 272 -1.55 -8.12 3.34
N GLN A 273 -0.65 -7.16 3.32
CA GLN A 273 -0.92 -5.73 3.18
C GLN A 273 -1.98 -5.18 4.16
N PRO A 274 -1.71 -5.06 5.47
CA PRO A 274 -2.67 -4.54 6.45
C PRO A 274 -3.04 -3.08 6.14
N LEU A 275 -4.16 -2.86 5.46
CA LEU A 275 -4.70 -1.54 5.10
C LEU A 275 -5.37 -0.90 6.31
N LEU A 276 -4.93 0.30 6.68
CA LEU A 276 -5.34 0.97 7.91
C LEU A 276 -6.30 2.13 7.64
N GLY A 277 -7.40 2.18 8.39
CA GLY A 277 -8.28 3.31 8.48
C GLY A 277 -8.77 3.53 9.90
N ALA A 278 -9.40 4.66 10.16
CA ALA A 278 -9.87 5.00 11.49
C ALA A 278 -10.99 6.03 11.48
N ASN A 279 -11.89 5.87 12.44
CA ASN A 279 -12.86 6.88 12.79
C ASN A 279 -12.82 7.17 14.31
N ARG A 280 -13.78 7.93 14.81
CA ARG A 280 -13.83 8.30 16.24
C ARG A 280 -14.02 7.12 17.19
N ASP A 281 -14.59 6.03 16.71
CA ASP A 281 -14.96 4.89 17.54
C ASP A 281 -13.96 3.75 17.43
N GLY A 282 -13.34 3.54 16.26
CA GLY A 282 -12.52 2.38 15.98
C GLY A 282 -11.30 2.63 15.11
N VAL A 283 -10.44 1.63 15.12
CA VAL A 283 -9.35 1.39 14.17
C VAL A 283 -9.78 0.18 13.34
N PHE A 284 -9.64 0.28 12.04
CA PHE A 284 -10.09 -0.73 11.07
C PHE A 284 -8.91 -1.14 10.22
N ILE A 285 -8.69 -2.44 10.14
CA ILE A 285 -7.58 -3.02 9.39
C ILE A 285 -8.19 -4.03 8.43
N ASP A 286 -8.01 -3.81 7.13
CA ASP A 286 -8.32 -4.83 6.12
C ASP A 286 -7.03 -5.51 5.69
N THR A 287 -7.07 -6.82 5.47
CA THR A 287 -5.96 -7.60 4.95
C THR A 287 -6.41 -8.46 3.79
N ASN A 288 -5.51 -8.71 2.85
CA ASN A 288 -5.70 -9.73 1.85
C ASN A 288 -5.25 -11.07 2.43
N GLU A 289 -6.19 -11.99 2.61
CA GLU A 289 -5.87 -13.31 3.14
C GLU A 289 -5.32 -14.20 2.02
N PHE A 290 -4.10 -14.67 2.20
CA PHE A 290 -3.47 -15.66 1.32
C PHE A 290 -3.13 -16.92 2.08
N GLN A 291 -3.29 -18.06 1.41
CA GLN A 291 -2.81 -19.33 1.95
C GLN A 291 -1.30 -19.25 2.23
N ASN A 292 -0.90 -19.54 3.46
CA ASN A 292 0.49 -19.48 3.89
C ASN A 292 1.28 -20.72 3.46
N ASN A 293 1.46 -20.89 2.16
CA ASN A 293 2.25 -21.94 1.54
C ASN A 293 2.73 -21.53 0.14
N ALA A 294 3.43 -22.43 -0.54
CA ALA A 294 4.01 -22.18 -1.88
C ALA A 294 2.97 -21.88 -2.98
N GLN A 295 1.69 -22.21 -2.80
CA GLN A 295 0.62 -21.91 -3.72
C GLN A 295 0.09 -20.49 -3.56
N ALA A 296 0.09 -19.97 -2.32
CA ALA A 296 -0.37 -18.63 -1.97
C ALA A 296 -1.71 -18.25 -2.60
N PHE A 297 -2.71 -19.15 -2.52
CA PHE A 297 -4.05 -18.87 -3.03
C PHE A 297 -4.70 -17.73 -2.25
N PHE A 298 -5.26 -16.78 -2.97
CA PHE A 298 -6.05 -15.70 -2.41
C PHE A 298 -7.37 -16.22 -1.86
N ASN A 299 -7.71 -15.81 -0.65
CA ASN A 299 -8.85 -16.32 0.13
C ASN A 299 -9.88 -15.23 0.48
N GLY A 300 -9.64 -14.00 0.03
CA GLY A 300 -10.53 -12.85 0.23
C GLY A 300 -10.02 -11.84 1.27
N GLY A 301 -10.71 -10.71 1.33
CA GLY A 301 -10.42 -9.65 2.30
C GLY A 301 -10.90 -10.02 3.71
N GLN A 302 -10.15 -9.58 4.72
CA GLN A 302 -10.46 -9.79 6.14
C GLN A 302 -10.44 -8.44 6.86
N ILE A 303 -11.52 -8.07 7.54
CA ILE A 303 -11.58 -6.82 8.30
C ILE A 303 -11.50 -7.11 9.79
N TYR A 304 -10.53 -6.50 10.46
CA TYR A 304 -10.36 -6.51 11.91
C TYR A 304 -10.72 -5.12 12.44
N ALA A 305 -11.76 -5.01 13.26
CA ALA A 305 -12.25 -3.75 13.80
C ALA A 305 -12.08 -3.71 15.32
N LEU A 306 -11.29 -2.74 15.81
CA LEU A 306 -10.91 -2.60 17.21
C LEU A 306 -11.41 -1.28 17.80
N GLY A 307 -11.77 -1.28 19.08
CA GLY A 307 -12.16 -0.07 19.78
C GLY A 307 -10.97 0.87 20.01
N ARG A 308 -10.99 2.06 19.37
CA ARG A 308 -9.91 3.04 19.44
C ARG A 308 -9.57 3.45 20.87
N ALA A 309 -10.58 3.86 21.65
CA ALA A 309 -10.36 4.32 23.03
C ALA A 309 -9.76 3.23 23.94
N ARG A 310 -10.05 1.96 23.67
CA ARG A 310 -9.47 0.84 24.42
C ARG A 310 -8.00 0.64 24.09
N LEU A 311 -7.64 0.71 22.80
CA LEU A 311 -6.24 0.65 22.34
C LEU A 311 -5.43 1.80 22.95
N GLU A 312 -5.95 3.02 22.87
CA GLU A 312 -5.27 4.24 23.37
C GLU A 312 -5.14 4.29 24.89
N SER A 313 -6.05 3.65 25.62
CA SER A 313 -5.96 3.55 27.08
C SER A 313 -4.89 2.55 27.57
N GLY A 314 -4.29 1.77 26.68
CA GLY A 314 -3.36 0.71 27.06
C GLY A 314 -4.05 -0.47 27.74
N ALA A 315 -5.31 -0.78 27.36
CA ALA A 315 -6.02 -1.94 27.92
C ALA A 315 -5.24 -3.22 27.66
N SER A 316 -5.14 -4.10 28.65
CA SER A 316 -4.40 -5.35 28.54
C SER A 316 -4.94 -6.31 27.48
N SER A 317 -6.22 -6.13 27.13
CA SER A 317 -6.88 -6.84 26.04
C SER A 317 -7.95 -5.97 25.41
N VAL A 318 -8.10 -6.08 24.08
CA VAL A 318 -9.09 -5.36 23.29
C VAL A 318 -9.86 -6.35 22.45
N THR A 319 -11.16 -6.51 22.73
CA THR A 319 -12.02 -7.32 21.87
C THR A 319 -12.15 -6.64 20.51
N PHE A 320 -11.96 -7.39 19.46
CA PHE A 320 -12.21 -6.95 18.09
C PHE A 320 -13.30 -7.77 17.42
N GLU A 321 -13.90 -7.19 16.40
CA GLU A 321 -14.77 -7.91 15.49
C GLU A 321 -14.02 -8.21 14.20
N HIS A 322 -14.02 -9.48 13.81
CA HIS A 322 -13.43 -9.99 12.58
C HIS A 322 -14.57 -10.30 11.59
N LEU A 323 -14.46 -9.73 10.38
CA LEU A 323 -15.42 -9.93 9.31
C LEU A 323 -14.71 -10.56 8.11
N ASN A 324 -15.05 -11.80 7.79
CA ASN A 324 -14.54 -12.48 6.60
C ASN A 324 -15.30 -12.00 5.36
N VAL A 325 -14.76 -11.02 4.65
CA VAL A 325 -15.37 -10.44 3.45
C VAL A 325 -15.28 -11.39 2.25
N GLY A 326 -14.35 -12.34 2.26
CA GLY A 326 -14.29 -13.43 1.28
C GLY A 326 -15.57 -14.27 1.22
N THR A 327 -16.44 -14.20 2.26
CA THR A 327 -17.75 -14.87 2.24
C THR A 327 -18.88 -14.00 1.67
N VAL A 328 -18.62 -12.74 1.32
CA VAL A 328 -19.62 -11.86 0.69
C VAL A 328 -19.68 -12.14 -0.81
N PRO A 329 -20.86 -12.51 -1.37
CA PRO A 329 -20.96 -12.86 -2.77
C PRO A 329 -20.60 -11.71 -3.71
N THR A 330 -19.73 -11.96 -4.67
CA THR A 330 -19.35 -11.03 -5.74
C THR A 330 -20.35 -10.97 -6.88
N ARG A 331 -21.18 -11.99 -7.04
CA ARG A 331 -22.13 -12.27 -8.14
C ARG A 331 -21.48 -12.72 -9.44
N ASP A 332 -20.19 -12.77 -9.51
CA ASP A 332 -19.45 -13.33 -10.64
C ASP A 332 -18.71 -14.59 -10.17
N PRO A 333 -19.13 -15.79 -10.62
CA PRO A 333 -18.43 -17.02 -10.21
C PRO A 333 -16.98 -17.10 -10.67
N ALA A 334 -16.60 -16.30 -11.67
CA ALA A 334 -15.21 -16.22 -12.13
C ALA A 334 -14.36 -15.32 -11.23
N LEU A 335 -14.99 -14.51 -10.39
CA LEU A 335 -14.37 -13.55 -9.46
C LEU A 335 -14.90 -13.86 -8.04
N PRO A 336 -14.36 -14.88 -7.36
CA PRO A 336 -15.01 -15.44 -6.18
C PRO A 336 -14.91 -14.57 -4.93
N PHE A 337 -13.93 -13.66 -4.82
CA PHE A 337 -13.64 -12.95 -3.59
C PHE A 337 -13.55 -11.43 -3.75
N TRP A 338 -13.86 -10.70 -2.70
CA TRP A 338 -13.52 -9.29 -2.52
C TRP A 338 -12.18 -9.18 -1.80
N GLY A 339 -11.37 -8.20 -2.14
CA GLY A 339 -10.09 -7.92 -1.49
C GLY A 339 -9.69 -6.45 -1.57
N SER A 340 -8.66 -6.07 -0.82
CA SER A 340 -8.14 -4.70 -0.72
C SER A 340 -9.23 -3.67 -0.45
N LEU A 341 -10.04 -3.92 0.59
CA LEU A 341 -11.08 -2.99 1.04
C LEU A 341 -10.43 -1.88 1.87
N GLN A 342 -9.94 -0.85 1.23
CA GLN A 342 -9.21 0.23 1.92
C GLN A 342 -10.15 1.00 2.87
N PRO A 343 -9.98 0.87 4.19
CA PRO A 343 -10.69 1.69 5.15
C PRO A 343 -10.25 3.15 5.05
N SER A 344 -11.16 4.09 5.27
CA SER A 344 -10.86 5.50 5.11
C SER A 344 -10.17 6.10 6.35
N THR A 345 -9.37 7.14 6.12
CA THR A 345 -8.92 8.04 7.18
C THR A 345 -9.64 9.38 7.07
N SER A 346 -9.79 10.11 8.17
CA SER A 346 -10.48 11.39 8.15
C SER A 346 -9.82 12.40 9.09
N LEU A 347 -9.75 13.66 8.62
CA LEU A 347 -9.35 14.81 9.44
C LEU A 347 -10.33 15.11 10.58
N ASN A 348 -11.60 14.85 10.35
CA ASN A 348 -12.68 15.00 11.32
C ASN A 348 -13.45 13.69 11.41
N PRO A 349 -12.87 12.69 12.06
CA PRO A 349 -13.48 11.37 12.09
C PRO A 349 -14.88 11.42 12.70
N GLY A 350 -15.84 10.84 11.98
CA GLY A 350 -17.21 10.68 12.41
C GLY A 350 -17.37 9.60 13.47
N ARG A 351 -18.60 9.39 13.91
CA ARG A 351 -19.01 8.28 14.80
C ARG A 351 -20.04 7.41 14.12
N GLY A 352 -20.12 6.17 14.54
CA GLY A 352 -21.18 5.24 14.16
C GLY A 352 -20.98 4.55 12.82
N THR A 353 -20.12 5.09 11.95
CA THR A 353 -19.88 4.50 10.62
C THR A 353 -18.43 4.68 10.19
N GLU A 354 -17.86 3.62 9.66
CA GLU A 354 -16.64 3.63 8.86
C GLU A 354 -17.00 3.36 7.41
N LEU A 355 -16.33 4.07 6.50
CA LEU A 355 -16.48 3.88 5.06
C LEU A 355 -15.19 3.33 4.47
N LEU A 356 -15.33 2.37 3.53
CA LEU A 356 -14.22 1.78 2.82
C LEU A 356 -14.50 1.87 1.32
N MET A 357 -13.44 1.80 0.51
CA MET A 357 -13.55 1.75 -0.94
C MET A 357 -12.60 0.70 -1.50
N THR A 358 -13.04 -0.04 -2.51
CA THR A 358 -12.20 -0.99 -3.25
C THR A 358 -12.45 -0.86 -4.74
N GLY A 359 -11.54 -1.37 -5.54
CA GLY A 359 -11.72 -1.60 -6.97
C GLY A 359 -12.82 -2.62 -7.27
N GLY A 360 -12.88 -3.13 -8.49
CA GLY A 360 -13.74 -4.25 -8.84
C GLY A 360 -13.36 -5.50 -8.04
N PRO A 361 -14.27 -6.48 -7.93
CA PRO A 361 -13.98 -7.69 -7.16
C PRO A 361 -12.77 -8.41 -7.75
N GLU A 362 -11.72 -8.60 -6.95
CA GLU A 362 -10.54 -9.44 -7.15
C GLU A 362 -9.84 -9.35 -8.52
N ASP A 363 -10.22 -8.44 -9.38
CA ASP A 363 -9.66 -8.29 -10.73
C ASP A 363 -8.14 -8.07 -10.68
N GLN A 364 -7.69 -7.45 -9.60
CA GLN A 364 -6.28 -7.25 -9.33
C GLN A 364 -5.49 -8.56 -9.16
N PHE A 365 -6.14 -9.64 -8.73
CA PHE A 365 -5.52 -10.94 -8.53
C PHE A 365 -5.89 -11.96 -9.61
N GLN A 366 -6.69 -11.57 -10.60
CA GLN A 366 -7.20 -12.48 -11.65
C GLN A 366 -6.55 -12.20 -13.00
N ASN A 367 -6.33 -13.25 -13.73
CA ASN A 367 -5.52 -13.23 -14.94
C ASN A 367 -6.18 -12.70 -16.19
N ASN A 368 -7.48 -12.50 -16.23
CA ASN A 368 -8.24 -12.41 -17.46
C ASN A 368 -9.26 -11.27 -17.52
N ALA A 369 -9.31 -10.38 -16.53
CA ALA A 369 -10.14 -9.20 -16.61
C ALA A 369 -9.34 -8.05 -17.24
N PRO A 370 -9.48 -7.79 -18.52
CA PRO A 370 -8.66 -6.80 -19.20
C PRO A 370 -8.94 -5.38 -18.71
N LEU A 371 -10.16 -5.08 -18.29
CA LEU A 371 -10.55 -3.79 -17.71
C LEU A 371 -11.71 -4.00 -16.75
N ASP A 372 -11.68 -3.29 -15.63
CA ASP A 372 -12.83 -3.10 -14.79
C ASP A 372 -13.40 -1.69 -14.95
N ASN A 373 -14.69 -1.54 -14.79
CA ASN A 373 -15.40 -0.27 -14.75
C ASN A 373 -16.29 -0.19 -13.50
N ARG A 374 -15.89 -0.84 -12.43
CA ARG A 374 -16.61 -0.91 -11.18
C ARG A 374 -15.72 -0.48 -10.03
N ILE A 375 -16.27 0.26 -9.12
CA ILE A 375 -15.72 0.47 -7.78
C ILE A 375 -16.80 0.13 -6.76
N ALA A 376 -16.40 -0.37 -5.61
CA ALA A 376 -17.33 -0.66 -4.53
C ALA A 376 -17.07 0.27 -3.35
N VAL A 377 -18.16 0.76 -2.76
CA VAL A 377 -18.15 1.51 -1.50
C VAL A 377 -18.81 0.63 -0.43
N TRP A 378 -18.14 0.55 0.71
CA TRP A 378 -18.56 -0.25 1.84
C TRP A 378 -18.84 0.65 3.04
N SER A 379 -19.73 0.23 3.92
CA SER A 379 -19.95 0.86 5.21
C SER A 379 -19.99 -0.18 6.32
N LEU A 380 -19.21 0.05 7.37
CA LEU A 380 -19.33 -0.61 8.66
C LEU A 380 -20.08 0.33 9.58
N THR A 381 -21.29 -0.03 9.97
CA THR A 381 -22.13 0.77 10.86
C THR A 381 -22.10 0.22 12.27
N ARG A 382 -22.57 1.01 13.26
CA ARG A 382 -22.55 0.72 14.70
C ARG A 382 -21.13 0.65 15.28
N THR A 383 -20.19 1.45 14.73
CA THR A 383 -18.80 1.44 15.17
C THR A 383 -18.61 1.86 16.63
N GLU A 384 -19.55 2.59 17.20
CA GLU A 384 -19.58 2.92 18.63
C GLU A 384 -19.67 1.67 19.54
N SER A 385 -20.10 0.52 19.01
CA SER A 385 -20.15 -0.74 19.75
C SER A 385 -18.75 -1.30 20.04
N LEU A 386 -17.73 -0.94 19.25
CA LEU A 386 -16.35 -1.41 19.40
C LEU A 386 -15.73 -1.08 20.77
N ASN A 387 -16.21 -0.01 21.42
CA ASN A 387 -15.74 0.38 22.75
C ASN A 387 -16.52 -0.29 23.89
N ARG A 388 -17.36 -1.27 23.57
CA ARG A 388 -18.14 -2.09 24.51
C ARG A 388 -17.57 -3.51 24.57
N ASN A 389 -18.06 -4.32 25.50
CA ASN A 389 -17.57 -5.70 25.68
C ASN A 389 -18.02 -6.64 24.54
N HIS A 390 -19.09 -6.32 23.84
CA HIS A 390 -19.64 -7.11 22.73
C HIS A 390 -19.86 -6.20 21.54
N PRO A 391 -18.84 -5.98 20.72
CA PRO A 391 -19.01 -5.25 19.47
C PRO A 391 -19.95 -6.01 18.52
N HIS A 392 -20.68 -5.27 17.69
CA HIS A 392 -21.58 -5.83 16.69
C HIS A 392 -21.74 -4.85 15.54
N LEU A 393 -20.92 -5.01 14.54
CA LEU A 393 -20.94 -4.20 13.34
C LEU A 393 -21.99 -4.71 12.33
N ALA A 394 -22.32 -3.89 11.36
CA ALA A 394 -23.10 -4.32 10.22
C ALA A 394 -22.43 -3.78 8.94
N LEU A 395 -22.07 -4.71 8.05
CA LEU A 395 -21.45 -4.42 6.78
C LEU A 395 -22.50 -4.24 5.69
N ARG A 396 -22.28 -3.26 4.80
CA ARG A 396 -23.04 -3.09 3.55
C ARG A 396 -22.12 -2.61 2.45
N HIS A 397 -22.40 -2.98 1.21
CA HIS A 397 -21.73 -2.42 0.06
C HIS A 397 -22.68 -2.01 -1.06
N VAL A 398 -22.20 -1.15 -1.93
CA VAL A 398 -22.79 -0.79 -3.21
C VAL A 398 -21.70 -0.76 -4.28
N VAL A 399 -22.00 -1.31 -5.43
CA VAL A 399 -21.10 -1.27 -6.61
C VAL A 399 -21.55 -0.14 -7.51
N LEU A 400 -20.62 0.71 -7.89
CA LEU A 400 -20.81 1.85 -8.77
C LEU A 400 -20.14 1.58 -10.11
N THR A 401 -20.78 1.99 -11.21
CA THR A 401 -20.13 2.00 -12.51
C THR A 401 -19.20 3.19 -12.60
N SER A 402 -17.92 2.92 -12.85
CA SER A 402 -16.85 3.91 -12.99
C SER A 402 -16.37 4.03 -14.44
N GLU A 403 -15.39 4.91 -14.65
CA GLU A 403 -14.55 4.82 -15.85
C GLU A 403 -13.75 3.51 -15.83
N ALA A 404 -13.30 3.09 -17.02
CA ALA A 404 -12.55 1.86 -17.15
C ALA A 404 -11.11 2.03 -16.62
N TYR A 405 -10.63 1.07 -15.85
CA TYR A 405 -9.26 0.98 -15.35
C TYR A 405 -8.80 -0.46 -15.30
N GLY A 406 -7.54 -0.67 -15.15
CA GLY A 406 -6.93 -1.99 -15.00
C GLY A 406 -5.48 -1.97 -15.44
N LEU A 407 -4.71 -2.87 -14.90
CA LEU A 407 -3.29 -2.97 -15.14
C LEU A 407 -2.94 -4.44 -15.38
N PRO A 408 -2.25 -4.77 -16.48
CA PRO A 408 -1.74 -6.12 -16.66
C PRO A 408 -0.77 -6.45 -15.53
N ILE A 409 -0.98 -7.61 -14.91
CA ILE A 409 -0.07 -8.10 -13.88
C ILE A 409 1.35 -8.16 -14.43
N ASN A 410 2.31 -7.75 -13.61
CA ASN A 410 3.72 -7.62 -13.95
C ASN A 410 4.01 -6.59 -15.06
N GLN A 411 3.15 -5.59 -15.23
CA GLN A 411 3.50 -4.49 -16.11
C GLN A 411 4.66 -3.69 -15.53
N GLY A 412 5.77 -3.66 -16.25
CA GLY A 412 6.90 -2.83 -15.93
C GLY A 412 6.72 -1.42 -16.49
N ALA A 413 6.97 -0.44 -15.65
CA ALA A 413 7.15 0.95 -16.07
C ALA A 413 8.61 1.18 -16.49
N THR A 414 8.80 1.82 -17.62
CA THR A 414 10.14 2.17 -18.10
C THR A 414 10.81 3.19 -17.19
N GLN A 415 12.12 3.27 -17.25
CA GLN A 415 12.89 4.29 -16.54
C GLN A 415 13.99 4.89 -17.42
N LYS A 416 14.42 6.10 -17.09
CA LYS A 416 15.52 6.77 -17.78
C LYS A 416 16.80 5.96 -17.69
N PRO A 417 17.50 5.72 -18.82
CA PRO A 417 18.77 5.02 -18.80
C PRO A 417 19.85 5.75 -17.99
N GLY A 418 20.64 4.98 -17.26
CA GLY A 418 21.74 5.49 -16.46
C GLY A 418 22.65 4.36 -15.94
N PRO A 419 23.64 4.66 -15.10
CA PRO A 419 24.53 3.65 -14.53
C PRO A 419 23.77 2.69 -13.61
N THR A 420 23.92 1.40 -13.85
CA THR A 420 23.39 0.29 -13.05
C THR A 420 24.55 -0.57 -12.53
N PRO A 421 25.23 -0.17 -11.43
CA PRO A 421 26.38 -0.91 -10.92
C PRO A 421 26.09 -2.37 -10.56
N LEU A 422 24.91 -2.68 -9.98
CA LEU A 422 24.55 -4.05 -9.66
C LEU A 422 24.21 -4.84 -10.92
N GLY A 423 23.35 -4.31 -11.79
CA GLY A 423 23.03 -4.92 -13.08
C GLY A 423 24.28 -5.18 -13.91
N THR A 424 25.21 -4.22 -13.96
CA THR A 424 26.51 -4.40 -14.63
C THR A 424 27.33 -5.53 -14.00
N ALA A 425 27.36 -5.62 -12.67
CA ALA A 425 28.12 -6.66 -11.96
C ALA A 425 27.56 -8.07 -12.19
N VAL A 426 26.25 -8.21 -12.40
CA VAL A 426 25.60 -9.50 -12.69
C VAL A 426 25.39 -9.74 -14.19
N GLY A 427 25.75 -8.78 -15.04
CA GLY A 427 25.66 -8.90 -16.50
C GLY A 427 24.23 -8.80 -17.03
N GLU A 428 23.36 -8.10 -16.33
CA GLU A 428 21.95 -7.91 -16.71
C GLU A 428 21.67 -6.44 -17.12
N PRO A 429 20.72 -6.20 -18.06
CA PRO A 429 20.39 -4.85 -18.52
C PRO A 429 19.59 -4.07 -17.47
N LEU A 430 19.44 -2.78 -17.72
CA LEU A 430 18.48 -1.94 -16.98
C LEU A 430 17.09 -2.58 -16.96
N GLU A 431 16.55 -2.77 -15.77
CA GLU A 431 15.23 -3.32 -15.57
C GLU A 431 14.13 -2.25 -15.63
N GLN A 432 12.89 -2.68 -15.72
CA GLN A 432 11.71 -1.86 -15.51
C GLN A 432 11.33 -1.90 -14.04
N ILE A 433 10.54 -0.94 -13.58
CA ILE A 433 9.98 -0.95 -12.23
C ILE A 433 8.54 -1.47 -12.26
N ASN A 434 8.18 -2.31 -11.29
CA ASN A 434 6.86 -2.93 -11.22
C ASN A 434 5.80 -1.89 -10.87
N ALA A 435 4.71 -1.88 -11.62
CA ALA A 435 3.54 -1.06 -11.31
C ALA A 435 2.49 -1.81 -10.46
N ASN A 436 2.78 -3.04 -10.05
CA ASN A 436 1.89 -3.93 -9.31
C ASN A 436 0.55 -4.12 -10.04
N ASP A 437 -0.57 -3.83 -9.41
CA ASP A 437 -1.91 -4.01 -9.94
C ASP A 437 -2.80 -2.77 -9.71
N SER A 438 -4.11 -2.90 -9.84
CA SER A 438 -5.08 -1.81 -9.72
C SER A 438 -5.80 -1.77 -8.36
N ARG A 439 -5.16 -2.27 -7.29
CA ARG A 439 -5.76 -2.23 -5.94
C ARG A 439 -5.83 -0.82 -5.37
N MET A 440 -6.82 -0.59 -4.50
CA MET A 440 -6.99 0.68 -3.79
C MET A 440 -6.11 0.68 -2.53
N ASN A 441 -5.11 1.56 -2.47
CA ASN A 441 -4.10 1.53 -1.41
C ASN A 441 -4.23 2.61 -0.35
N GLN A 442 -4.97 3.65 -0.62
CA GLN A 442 -5.30 4.70 0.34
C GLN A 442 -6.61 5.37 -0.01
N VAL A 443 -7.42 5.60 1.01
CA VAL A 443 -8.69 6.33 0.88
C VAL A 443 -8.81 7.33 2.02
N VAL A 444 -9.19 8.57 1.68
CA VAL A 444 -9.50 9.59 2.67
C VAL A 444 -10.97 10.00 2.56
N TYR A 445 -11.61 10.26 3.70
CA TYR A 445 -13.00 10.71 3.78
C TYR A 445 -13.10 12.11 4.36
N VAL A 446 -13.52 13.05 3.52
CA VAL A 446 -13.61 14.46 3.91
C VAL A 446 -14.90 15.08 3.37
N GLY A 447 -15.69 15.70 4.24
CA GLY A 447 -16.88 16.45 3.84
C GLY A 447 -17.96 15.62 3.13
N GLY A 448 -18.09 14.33 3.43
CA GLY A 448 -19.05 13.45 2.77
C GLY A 448 -18.53 12.82 1.47
N VAL A 449 -17.23 12.96 1.17
CA VAL A 449 -16.62 12.46 -0.06
C VAL A 449 -15.43 11.56 0.27
N LEU A 450 -15.41 10.37 -0.32
CA LEU A 450 -14.26 9.46 -0.36
C LEU A 450 -13.39 9.83 -1.56
N TYR A 451 -12.07 9.84 -1.37
CA TYR A 451 -11.08 10.08 -2.40
C TYR A 451 -10.09 8.93 -2.42
N GLY A 452 -9.88 8.33 -3.59
CA GLY A 452 -8.91 7.26 -3.79
C GLY A 452 -8.49 7.17 -5.26
N GLY A 453 -7.42 6.43 -5.51
CA GLY A 453 -6.89 6.19 -6.85
C GLY A 453 -6.22 4.83 -6.94
N VAL A 454 -6.10 4.35 -8.15
CA VAL A 454 -5.50 3.05 -8.50
C VAL A 454 -4.55 3.22 -9.68
N ASN A 455 -3.56 2.34 -9.78
CA ASN A 455 -2.78 2.23 -11.01
C ASN A 455 -3.69 1.74 -12.15
N THR A 456 -3.41 2.18 -13.36
CA THR A 456 -4.11 1.75 -14.57
C THR A 456 -3.19 1.84 -15.79
N THR A 457 -3.56 1.15 -16.84
CA THR A 457 -2.93 1.35 -18.15
C THR A 457 -3.59 2.51 -18.87
N VAL A 458 -2.79 3.37 -19.47
CA VAL A 458 -3.22 4.45 -20.38
C VAL A 458 -2.50 4.31 -21.72
N LEU A 459 -3.07 4.86 -22.77
CA LEU A 459 -2.39 4.93 -24.06
C LEU A 459 -1.72 6.29 -24.23
N SER A 460 -0.45 6.29 -24.60
CA SER A 460 0.24 7.49 -25.05
C SER A 460 -0.37 8.03 -26.34
N SER A 461 -0.02 9.27 -26.70
CA SER A 461 -0.42 9.87 -27.99
C SER A 461 0.07 9.07 -29.21
N HIS A 462 1.07 8.23 -29.04
CA HIS A 462 1.64 7.35 -30.06
C HIS A 462 1.08 5.92 -30.01
N GLY A 463 0.11 5.64 -29.13
CA GLY A 463 -0.52 4.34 -28.97
C GLY A 463 0.28 3.31 -28.15
N ALA A 464 1.36 3.71 -27.51
CA ALA A 464 2.05 2.87 -26.53
C ALA A 464 1.25 2.78 -25.22
N ALA A 465 1.38 1.66 -24.53
CA ALA A 465 0.77 1.47 -23.22
C ALA A 465 1.72 1.95 -22.12
N ASP A 466 1.31 2.97 -21.41
CA ASP A 466 2.03 3.54 -20.25
C ASP A 466 1.24 3.26 -18.96
N VAL A 467 1.90 3.35 -17.82
CA VAL A 467 1.24 3.31 -16.52
C VAL A 467 0.70 4.69 -16.18
N GLY A 468 -0.57 4.75 -15.88
CA GLY A 468 -1.28 5.94 -15.41
C GLY A 468 -2.03 5.68 -14.11
N ILE A 469 -2.79 6.65 -13.68
CA ILE A 469 -3.61 6.59 -12.47
C ILE A 469 -5.06 6.88 -12.85
N ALA A 470 -6.00 6.01 -12.41
CA ALA A 470 -7.42 6.34 -12.36
C ALA A 470 -7.78 6.81 -10.95
N TYR A 471 -8.48 7.94 -10.83
CA TYR A 471 -8.88 8.46 -9.53
C TYR A 471 -10.39 8.65 -9.43
N PHE A 472 -10.90 8.56 -8.20
CA PHE A 472 -12.33 8.62 -7.88
C PHE A 472 -12.59 9.56 -6.72
N ALA A 473 -13.63 10.39 -6.85
CA ALA A 473 -14.21 11.17 -5.77
C ALA A 473 -15.68 10.76 -5.64
N VAL A 474 -16.01 10.10 -4.53
CA VAL A 474 -17.29 9.45 -4.34
C VAL A 474 -18.01 10.06 -3.14
N GLY A 475 -19.15 10.72 -3.40
CA GLY A 475 -20.04 11.13 -2.33
C GLY A 475 -20.65 9.89 -1.67
N ALA A 476 -20.45 9.72 -0.36
CA ALA A 476 -20.92 8.55 0.36
C ALA A 476 -21.35 8.89 1.79
N PHE A 477 -22.36 8.20 2.28
CA PHE A 477 -22.68 8.14 3.70
C PHE A 477 -23.40 6.83 4.04
N GLY A 478 -23.18 6.32 5.25
CA GLY A 478 -23.81 5.11 5.74
C GLY A 478 -24.43 5.32 7.13
N ILE A 479 -25.57 4.71 7.33
CA ILE A 479 -26.23 4.59 8.64
C ILE A 479 -26.75 3.14 8.78
N PRO A 480 -27.09 2.67 9.98
CA PRO A 480 -27.63 1.33 10.15
C PRO A 480 -28.80 1.05 9.20
N GLY A 481 -28.60 0.03 8.35
CA GLY A 481 -29.61 -0.38 7.37
C GLY A 481 -29.58 0.35 6.02
N PHE A 482 -28.74 1.38 5.83
CA PHE A 482 -28.70 2.16 4.60
C PHE A 482 -27.28 2.61 4.25
N LEU A 483 -26.91 2.48 2.98
CA LEU A 483 -25.69 3.05 2.40
C LEU A 483 -26.04 3.78 1.11
N PHE A 484 -25.59 5.03 1.01
CA PHE A 484 -25.64 5.83 -0.21
C PHE A 484 -24.23 6.05 -0.71
N ALA A 485 -24.02 5.86 -2.02
CA ALA A 485 -22.78 6.26 -2.68
C ALA A 485 -23.04 6.68 -4.12
N ARG A 486 -22.27 7.66 -4.61
CA ARG A 486 -22.33 8.17 -5.98
C ARG A 486 -20.99 8.74 -6.38
N ILE A 487 -20.48 8.39 -7.57
CA ILE A 487 -19.31 9.05 -8.16
C ILE A 487 -19.66 10.52 -8.45
N LEU A 488 -18.91 11.44 -7.87
CA LEU A 488 -19.01 12.87 -8.09
C LEU A 488 -18.07 13.35 -9.17
N ASN A 489 -16.85 12.82 -9.17
CA ASN A 489 -15.81 13.04 -10.15
C ASN A 489 -14.94 11.78 -10.27
N GLN A 490 -14.36 11.60 -11.43
CA GLN A 490 -13.37 10.60 -11.76
C GLN A 490 -12.53 11.11 -12.94
N GLY A 491 -11.40 10.49 -13.18
CA GLY A 491 -10.52 10.85 -14.29
C GLY A 491 -9.17 10.17 -14.17
N TYR A 492 -8.31 10.45 -15.14
CA TYR A 492 -6.97 9.88 -15.20
C TYR A 492 -5.91 10.95 -14.95
N VAL A 493 -4.78 10.50 -14.37
CA VAL A 493 -3.51 11.25 -14.37
C VAL A 493 -2.51 10.44 -15.16
N ALA A 494 -1.86 11.10 -16.13
CA ALA A 494 -0.87 10.49 -17.00
C ALA A 494 0.11 11.55 -17.51
N VAL A 495 1.27 11.10 -17.94
CA VAL A 495 2.26 11.89 -18.70
C VAL A 495 2.52 11.14 -20.00
N ASP A 496 2.41 11.81 -21.13
CA ASP A 496 2.53 11.16 -22.44
C ASP A 496 3.93 10.57 -22.66
N GLY A 497 3.99 9.27 -22.89
CA GLY A 497 5.23 8.51 -23.06
C GLY A 497 6.00 8.21 -21.76
N GLU A 498 5.45 8.57 -20.61
CA GLU A 498 6.04 8.36 -19.29
C GLU A 498 5.07 7.57 -18.39
N ASN A 499 5.50 7.23 -17.18
CA ASN A 499 4.72 6.44 -16.25
C ASN A 499 4.48 7.19 -14.93
N VAL A 500 3.28 7.10 -14.40
CA VAL A 500 2.92 7.57 -13.06
C VAL A 500 2.24 6.44 -12.29
N LEU A 501 2.72 6.12 -11.09
CA LEU A 501 2.32 4.91 -10.37
C LEU A 501 2.25 5.11 -8.86
N PHE A 502 1.45 4.27 -8.19
CA PHE A 502 1.22 4.25 -6.74
C PHE A 502 0.65 5.57 -6.20
N PRO A 503 -0.60 5.92 -6.56
CA PRO A 503 -1.22 7.16 -6.12
C PRO A 503 -1.60 7.13 -4.64
N SER A 504 -1.43 8.27 -3.97
CA SER A 504 -2.06 8.54 -2.67
C SER A 504 -2.61 9.97 -2.65
N ILE A 505 -3.83 10.12 -2.16
CA ILE A 505 -4.54 11.40 -2.16
C ILE A 505 -4.76 11.88 -0.73
N ALA A 506 -4.41 13.13 -0.46
CA ALA A 506 -4.87 13.81 0.73
C ALA A 506 -5.45 15.18 0.41
N VAL A 507 -6.55 15.51 1.06
CA VAL A 507 -7.23 16.80 0.92
C VAL A 507 -7.54 17.39 2.29
N ASN A 508 -7.57 18.71 2.36
CA ASN A 508 -8.02 19.42 3.54
C ASN A 508 -9.55 19.43 3.65
N ARG A 509 -10.08 20.04 4.70
CA ARG A 509 -11.54 20.12 4.96
C ARG A 509 -12.36 20.75 3.82
N PHE A 510 -11.72 21.41 2.87
CA PHE A 510 -12.38 22.05 1.71
C PHE A 510 -12.28 21.18 0.45
N GLY A 511 -11.73 19.97 0.52
CA GLY A 511 -11.51 19.11 -0.63
C GLY A 511 -10.38 19.59 -1.55
N VAL A 512 -9.43 20.34 -1.01
CA VAL A 512 -8.25 20.85 -1.72
C VAL A 512 -7.00 20.22 -1.13
N GLY A 513 -6.08 19.76 -1.97
CA GLY A 513 -4.85 19.10 -1.55
C GLY A 513 -4.00 18.64 -2.72
N ALA A 514 -3.49 17.43 -2.63
CA ALA A 514 -2.63 16.85 -3.65
C ALA A 514 -2.82 15.33 -3.76
N MET A 515 -2.48 14.80 -4.92
CA MET A 515 -2.23 13.40 -5.17
C MET A 515 -0.73 13.23 -5.44
N CYS A 516 -0.05 12.41 -4.68
CA CYS A 516 1.33 12.04 -4.93
C CYS A 516 1.44 10.68 -5.64
N PHE A 517 2.56 10.45 -6.28
CA PHE A 517 2.89 9.22 -7.02
C PHE A 517 4.38 9.21 -7.39
N THR A 518 4.88 8.07 -7.85
CA THR A 518 6.18 8.01 -8.52
C THR A 518 6.01 8.37 -9.99
N LEU A 519 6.88 9.23 -10.51
CA LEU A 519 7.06 9.53 -11.95
C LEU A 519 8.33 8.84 -12.44
N SER A 520 8.24 8.06 -13.51
CA SER A 520 9.37 7.40 -14.14
C SER A 520 9.13 7.25 -15.64
N GLY A 521 10.18 7.09 -16.43
CA GLY A 521 10.06 6.84 -17.86
C GLY A 521 11.31 7.23 -18.63
N PRO A 522 11.29 7.22 -19.96
CA PRO A 522 12.46 7.51 -20.79
C PRO A 522 13.19 8.82 -20.46
N ASP A 523 12.47 9.84 -20.02
CA ASP A 523 13.02 11.16 -19.70
C ASP A 523 13.25 11.38 -18.20
N PHE A 524 12.68 10.53 -17.34
CA PHE A 524 12.71 10.70 -15.89
C PHE A 524 13.27 9.46 -15.18
N PHE A 525 14.25 9.67 -14.31
CA PHE A 525 14.57 8.70 -13.26
C PHE A 525 13.41 8.61 -12.28
N PRO A 526 13.23 7.47 -11.57
CA PRO A 526 12.15 7.33 -10.60
C PRO A 526 12.17 8.44 -9.57
N SER A 527 11.15 9.29 -9.57
CA SER A 527 11.06 10.57 -8.88
C SER A 527 9.79 10.66 -8.06
N ALA A 528 9.87 11.25 -6.87
CA ALA A 528 8.71 11.64 -6.09
C ALA A 528 8.02 12.83 -6.77
N ALA A 529 6.75 12.67 -7.12
CA ALA A 529 5.98 13.66 -7.84
C ALA A 529 4.57 13.82 -7.27
N TYR A 530 3.91 14.90 -7.65
CA TYR A 530 2.53 15.15 -7.25
C TYR A 530 1.79 16.00 -8.28
N VAL A 531 0.47 15.94 -8.24
CA VAL A 531 -0.44 16.86 -8.89
C VAL A 531 -1.38 17.47 -7.85
N ARG A 532 -1.75 18.74 -8.02
CA ARG A 532 -2.76 19.37 -7.14
C ARG A 532 -4.11 18.69 -7.32
N PHE A 533 -4.83 18.57 -6.22
CA PHE A 533 -6.16 17.97 -6.20
C PHE A 533 -7.16 18.96 -5.60
N ALA A 534 -8.24 19.24 -6.32
CA ALA A 534 -9.25 20.18 -5.87
C ALA A 534 -10.64 19.76 -6.33
N PHE A 535 -11.59 19.79 -5.40
CA PHE A 535 -13.01 19.49 -5.66
C PHE A 535 -13.22 18.16 -6.41
N GLY A 536 -12.44 17.14 -6.01
CA GLY A 536 -12.53 15.80 -6.59
C GLY A 536 -11.80 15.61 -7.93
N ARG A 537 -10.93 16.53 -8.33
CA ARG A 537 -10.19 16.46 -9.60
C ARG A 537 -8.72 16.76 -9.43
N ALA A 538 -7.90 16.08 -10.21
CA ALA A 538 -6.52 16.48 -10.45
C ALA A 538 -6.54 17.77 -11.31
N VAL A 539 -5.75 18.77 -10.92
CA VAL A 539 -5.75 20.10 -11.58
C VAL A 539 -4.34 20.63 -11.78
N GLY A 540 -4.10 21.18 -12.95
CA GLY A 540 -2.83 21.81 -13.30
C GLY A 540 -1.77 20.81 -13.75
N ALA A 541 -0.51 21.20 -13.60
CA ALA A 541 0.65 20.42 -14.02
C ALA A 541 1.08 19.41 -12.95
N ILE A 542 1.82 18.40 -13.37
CA ILE A 542 2.55 17.51 -12.49
C ILE A 542 3.85 18.19 -12.04
N HIS A 543 4.18 18.02 -10.77
CA HIS A 543 5.34 18.64 -10.14
C HIS A 543 6.23 17.55 -9.53
N ILE A 544 7.54 17.64 -9.79
CA ILE A 544 8.54 16.81 -9.14
C ILE A 544 8.94 17.47 -7.82
N SER A 545 8.72 16.82 -6.71
CA SER A 545 9.12 17.28 -5.38
C SER A 545 10.48 16.73 -4.95
N GLY A 546 10.77 15.45 -5.25
CA GLY A 546 12.04 14.79 -5.06
C GLY A 546 12.53 14.18 -6.37
N ALA A 547 13.47 14.83 -7.05
CA ALA A 547 13.98 14.35 -8.33
C ALA A 547 14.86 13.11 -8.14
N GLY A 548 14.57 12.04 -8.88
CA GLY A 548 15.47 10.91 -9.05
C GLY A 548 16.72 11.33 -9.82
N VAL A 549 17.87 10.75 -9.49
CA VAL A 549 19.15 11.10 -10.10
C VAL A 549 19.85 9.92 -10.77
N LEU A 550 19.36 8.71 -10.57
CA LEU A 550 19.82 7.45 -11.14
C LEU A 550 18.60 6.55 -11.43
N PRO A 551 18.76 5.51 -12.27
CA PRO A 551 17.76 4.46 -12.35
C PRO A 551 17.71 3.66 -11.04
N GLU A 552 16.60 2.98 -10.84
CA GLU A 552 16.52 1.85 -9.93
C GLU A 552 17.49 0.76 -10.41
N ASP A 553 18.21 0.16 -9.48
CA ASP A 553 19.23 -0.87 -9.71
C ASP A 553 19.32 -1.74 -8.45
N GLY A 554 18.17 -2.32 -8.08
CA GLY A 554 18.01 -3.23 -6.95
C GLY A 554 18.23 -4.68 -7.36
N PHE A 555 17.74 -5.60 -6.54
CA PHE A 555 18.00 -7.03 -6.76
C PHE A 555 16.77 -7.81 -7.22
N THR A 556 15.58 -7.27 -7.02
CA THR A 556 14.33 -8.04 -7.18
C THR A 556 13.94 -8.30 -8.65
N GLY A 557 14.47 -7.54 -9.59
CA GLY A 557 14.28 -7.74 -11.03
C GLY A 557 15.37 -8.55 -11.71
N TYR A 558 16.53 -8.78 -11.07
CA TYR A 558 17.65 -9.49 -11.68
C TYR A 558 17.55 -11.00 -11.49
N LYS A 559 17.71 -11.75 -12.57
CA LYS A 559 17.73 -13.23 -12.59
C LYS A 559 18.75 -13.82 -11.63
N ALA A 560 19.89 -13.13 -11.44
CA ALA A 560 20.94 -13.53 -10.52
C ALA A 560 20.43 -13.69 -9.08
N PHE A 561 19.33 -13.04 -8.73
CA PHE A 561 18.70 -13.10 -7.41
C PHE A 561 17.36 -13.86 -7.41
N ASN A 562 17.11 -14.69 -8.42
CA ASN A 562 15.86 -15.47 -8.58
C ASN A 562 14.60 -14.60 -8.75
N ALA A 563 14.72 -13.49 -9.46
CA ALA A 563 13.62 -12.60 -9.73
C ALA A 563 12.34 -13.35 -10.18
N PRO A 564 11.19 -13.10 -9.55
CA PRO A 564 9.92 -13.74 -9.93
C PRO A 564 9.48 -13.30 -11.34
N VAL A 565 9.79 -12.07 -11.70
CA VAL A 565 9.56 -11.49 -13.03
C VAL A 565 10.88 -10.88 -13.53
N PRO A 566 11.70 -11.67 -14.22
CA PRO A 566 12.99 -11.16 -14.68
C PRO A 566 12.87 -9.93 -15.56
N GLY A 567 13.67 -8.90 -15.26
CA GLY A 567 13.68 -7.63 -15.96
C GLY A 567 12.67 -6.60 -15.43
N VAL A 568 11.96 -6.92 -14.33
CA VAL A 568 11.04 -6.01 -13.65
C VAL A 568 11.34 -6.05 -12.15
N ALA A 569 11.89 -4.98 -11.61
CA ALA A 569 12.18 -4.82 -10.19
C ALA A 569 10.92 -4.52 -9.39
N ARG A 570 10.85 -4.96 -8.15
CA ARG A 570 9.83 -4.53 -7.20
C ARG A 570 9.96 -3.02 -6.96
N TRP A 571 8.81 -2.36 -6.91
CA TRP A 571 8.72 -0.92 -6.64
C TRP A 571 7.46 -0.66 -5.87
N GLY A 572 7.50 0.07 -4.77
CA GLY A 572 6.48 0.35 -3.76
C GLY A 572 5.15 -0.38 -3.94
N ASP A 573 4.57 -0.94 -2.95
CA ASP A 573 3.20 -1.42 -3.10
C ASP A 573 2.21 -0.28 -2.89
N TYR A 574 2.70 0.82 -2.29
CA TYR A 574 1.91 2.05 -2.07
C TYR A 574 2.81 3.25 -1.75
N SER A 575 2.25 4.43 -1.92
CA SER A 575 2.72 5.70 -1.36
C SER A 575 1.85 6.10 -0.17
N ALA A 576 2.14 7.22 0.46
CA ALA A 576 1.34 7.75 1.55
C ALA A 576 1.06 9.25 1.39
N ALA A 577 -0.15 9.68 1.73
CA ALA A 577 -0.49 11.08 1.80
C ALA A 577 -1.40 11.36 3.01
N VAL A 578 -1.15 12.43 3.72
CA VAL A 578 -1.91 12.82 4.90
C VAL A 578 -2.09 14.33 4.99
N SER A 579 -3.28 14.78 5.38
CA SER A 579 -3.53 16.18 5.70
C SER A 579 -3.41 16.36 7.21
N ALA A 580 -2.40 17.11 7.66
CA ALA A 580 -2.14 17.34 9.06
C ALA A 580 -1.41 18.67 9.28
N ASP A 581 -1.59 19.27 10.44
CA ASP A 581 -0.85 20.46 10.91
C ASP A 581 -0.79 21.60 9.87
N GLY A 582 -1.92 21.80 9.13
CA GLY A 582 -2.06 22.88 8.17
C GLY A 582 -1.34 22.66 6.83
N ALA A 583 -0.95 21.42 6.51
CA ALA A 583 -0.32 21.05 5.27
C ALA A 583 -0.82 19.69 4.75
N ILE A 584 -0.54 19.42 3.48
CA ILE A 584 -0.59 18.08 2.91
C ILE A 584 0.83 17.53 2.93
N TRP A 585 0.98 16.38 3.54
CA TRP A 585 2.22 15.63 3.60
C TRP A 585 2.13 14.42 2.69
N MET A 586 3.20 14.14 1.96
CA MET A 586 3.25 13.08 0.97
C MET A 586 4.57 12.33 1.09
N GLY A 587 4.54 11.02 1.04
CA GLY A 587 5.69 10.14 1.07
C GLY A 587 5.72 9.25 -0.16
N ASN A 588 6.84 9.27 -0.88
CA ASN A 588 7.01 8.50 -2.11
C ASN A 588 8.38 7.86 -2.17
N GLU A 589 8.47 6.69 -2.77
CA GLU A 589 9.71 6.10 -3.19
C GLU A 589 10.32 6.85 -4.37
N PHE A 590 11.63 7.01 -4.38
CA PHE A 590 12.43 7.60 -5.46
C PHE A 590 13.87 7.11 -5.40
N ILE A 591 14.70 7.44 -6.37
CA ILE A 591 16.11 7.08 -6.37
C ILE A 591 16.99 8.28 -6.01
N PRO A 592 17.38 8.43 -4.73
CA PRO A 592 18.35 9.43 -4.30
C PRO A 592 19.75 9.05 -4.75
N GLY A 593 20.62 9.83 -5.19
CA GLY A 593 21.98 9.41 -5.63
C GLY A 593 22.86 8.77 -4.55
N THR A 594 22.41 8.74 -3.29
CA THR A 594 23.12 8.17 -2.12
C THR A 594 22.15 8.11 -0.93
N PRO A 595 22.42 7.32 0.09
CA PRO A 595 23.43 6.26 0.12
C PRO A 595 22.89 4.99 -0.56
N ARG A 596 23.78 4.22 -1.18
CA ARG A 596 23.46 2.92 -1.77
C ARG A 596 24.02 1.80 -0.89
N THR A 597 23.29 0.71 -0.73
CA THR A 597 23.87 -0.57 -0.27
C THR A 597 24.47 -1.34 -1.46
N VAL A 598 24.99 -2.53 -1.20
CA VAL A 598 25.41 -3.42 -2.29
C VAL A 598 24.23 -3.86 -3.15
N ASN A 599 23.04 -4.04 -2.53
CA ASN A 599 21.90 -4.67 -3.17
C ASN A 599 20.90 -3.68 -3.76
N ALA A 600 20.71 -2.51 -3.15
CA ALA A 600 19.67 -1.58 -3.59
C ALA A 600 20.04 -0.12 -3.37
N ASN A 601 19.38 0.79 -4.11
CA ASN A 601 19.64 2.22 -4.13
C ASN A 601 18.40 3.09 -3.91
N TRP A 602 17.26 2.51 -3.57
CA TRP A 602 16.04 3.26 -3.32
C TRP A 602 16.10 4.09 -2.03
N GLY A 603 15.30 5.10 -1.99
CA GLY A 603 15.01 5.92 -0.82
C GLY A 603 13.60 6.49 -0.90
N THR A 604 13.18 7.15 0.16
CA THR A 604 11.90 7.82 0.24
C THR A 604 12.09 9.33 0.28
N PHE A 605 11.10 10.06 -0.23
CA PHE A 605 11.05 11.51 -0.16
C PHE A 605 9.75 11.96 0.51
N ILE A 606 9.87 12.78 1.53
CA ILE A 606 8.73 13.36 2.26
C ILE A 606 8.54 14.78 1.79
N THR A 607 7.39 15.07 1.20
CA THR A 607 7.00 16.38 0.68
C THR A 607 5.98 17.03 1.61
N ARG A 608 6.18 18.31 1.92
CA ARG A 608 5.21 19.16 2.61
C ARG A 608 4.66 20.20 1.66
N PHE A 609 3.39 20.10 1.33
CA PHE A 609 2.64 21.03 0.50
C PHE A 609 1.74 21.89 1.41
N PRO A 610 1.94 23.22 1.52
CA PRO A 610 1.13 24.09 2.36
C PRO A 610 -0.32 24.14 1.86
N ASN A 611 -1.28 24.12 2.78
CA ASN A 611 -2.72 24.22 2.51
C ASN A 611 -3.15 25.60 2.02
#